data_948f3969f0cd93e5c34b83219fa679a8
#
_entry.id   948f3969f0cd93e5c34b83219fa679a8
#
_cell.length_a   1.000
_cell.length_b   1.000
_cell.length_c   1.000
_cell.angle_alpha   90.00
_cell.angle_beta   90.00
_cell.angle_gamma   90.00
#
_symmetry.space_group_name_H-M   'P 1'
#
loop_
_entity.id
_entity.type
_entity.pdbx_description
1 polymer ?
#
loop_
_entity_poly.entity_id
_entity_poly.type
_entity_poly.pdbx_seq_one_letter_code
_entity_poly.pdbx_strand_id
1 'polypeptide(L)'
;MLYGSGSAEGRASKRRVGSGVLAVAIVVWISGSVRLLGSDAAEPPVRIPSNVAWTAATIAQASSGNPLRGLIIARRCDRCHGREGFSSSPAVPNLAAMDRLVVWKQLDDFRAGKRSSPVMQPIANSLSEQDTADVAAYYWMMPIAPDPMDDRAFPQPLPDPKHEAVAVRLITAGDGSRGLPPCQACHGPIGLVTGAPSLTTQNAPYLLEQIEAFASGRRANDINLRMRSIAAQLTEEERQALSESYGAGLAPSAGPPTR
;
A
#
# COMPACT_ATOMS: atom_id res chain seq x y z
N MET A 1 63.86 10.33 -35.00
CA MET A 1 65.21 9.93 -34.62
C MET A 1 65.10 8.63 -33.88
N LEU A 2 65.37 7.54 -34.60
CA LEU A 2 66.46 6.59 -34.47
C LEU A 2 66.25 5.61 -33.33
N TYR A 3 65.83 4.35 -33.63
CA TYR A 3 66.64 3.19 -34.07
C TYR A 3 67.35 2.47 -32.92
N GLY A 4 67.12 1.15 -32.84
CA GLY A 4 68.02 0.05 -32.57
C GLY A 4 67.30 -1.11 -31.81
N SER A 5 66.78 -2.16 -32.31
CA SER A 5 67.31 -3.32 -33.04
C SER A 5 68.41 -4.12 -32.33
N GLY A 6 68.18 -5.44 -32.21
CA GLY A 6 69.17 -6.50 -31.93
C GLY A 6 68.56 -7.71 -31.27
N SER A 7 68.04 -8.73 -31.91
CA SER A 7 68.71 -9.94 -32.51
C SER A 7 69.55 -10.72 -31.45
N ALA A 8 69.17 -11.94 -31.10
CA ALA A 8 69.18 -13.25 -31.72
C ALA A 8 70.13 -14.21 -31.00
N GLU A 9 69.87 -15.48 -31.20
CA GLU A 9 70.67 -16.67 -31.04
C GLU A 9 70.82 -17.27 -29.62
N GLY A 10 70.35 -18.42 -29.29
CA GLY A 10 70.40 -19.69 -30.03
C GLY A 10 71.39 -20.61 -29.35
N ARG A 11 70.93 -21.65 -28.72
CA ARG A 11 71.64 -22.94 -28.73
C ARG A 11 70.81 -24.08 -28.06
N ALA A 12 70.65 -25.04 -28.85
CA ALA A 12 70.20 -26.37 -28.48
C ALA A 12 71.28 -27.13 -27.68
N SER A 13 70.91 -28.05 -26.80
CA SER A 13 71.49 -29.39 -26.71
C SER A 13 71.02 -30.25 -25.57
N LYS A 14 70.57 -31.41 -25.93
CA LYS A 14 70.80 -32.76 -25.40
C LYS A 14 69.79 -33.34 -24.38
N ARG A 15 69.15 -34.30 -24.97
CA ARG A 15 68.45 -35.47 -24.34
C ARG A 15 69.23 -36.06 -23.19
N ARG A 16 68.51 -36.42 -22.13
CA ARG A 16 68.75 -37.65 -21.40
C ARG A 16 67.42 -38.35 -21.12
N VAL A 17 67.37 -39.56 -21.55
CA VAL A 17 66.39 -40.59 -21.27
C VAL A 17 66.67 -41.11 -19.84
N GLY A 18 65.72 -41.10 -19.00
CA GLY A 18 65.76 -41.73 -17.70
C GLY A 18 64.43 -42.42 -17.46
N SER A 19 64.52 -43.74 -17.44
CA SER A 19 63.42 -44.66 -17.19
C SER A 19 62.88 -44.53 -15.79
N GLY A 20 61.61 -44.74 -15.65
CA GLY A 20 61.17 -45.50 -14.53
C GLY A 20 60.04 -44.88 -13.69
N VAL A 21 59.11 -45.70 -13.51
CA VAL A 21 58.10 -45.81 -12.45
C VAL A 21 56.78 -45.17 -12.78
N LEU A 22 55.92 -46.01 -13.30
CA LEU A 22 54.47 -45.77 -13.44
C LEU A 22 53.84 -45.80 -12.02
N ALA A 23 53.55 -44.63 -11.44
CA ALA A 23 52.72 -44.57 -10.28
C ALA A 23 51.26 -44.40 -10.73
N VAL A 24 50.49 -45.48 -10.63
CA VAL A 24 49.04 -45.46 -10.89
C VAL A 24 48.39 -44.73 -9.70
N ALA A 25 48.05 -43.46 -9.91
CA ALA A 25 47.23 -42.73 -8.97
C ALA A 25 45.77 -43.14 -9.21
N ILE A 26 45.21 -43.91 -8.28
CA ILE A 26 43.78 -44.19 -8.22
C ILE A 26 43.12 -42.91 -7.73
N VAL A 27 42.51 -42.17 -8.68
CA VAL A 27 41.61 -41.05 -8.35
C VAL A 27 40.27 -41.65 -7.95
N VAL A 28 40.04 -41.74 -6.63
CA VAL A 28 38.72 -42.04 -6.08
C VAL A 28 37.83 -40.80 -6.28
N TRP A 29 36.95 -40.84 -7.26
CA TRP A 29 35.86 -39.87 -7.38
C TRP A 29 34.85 -40.12 -6.26
N ILE A 30 34.95 -39.34 -5.20
CA ILE A 30 33.86 -39.24 -4.21
C ILE A 30 32.81 -38.36 -4.84
N SER A 31 31.79 -38.97 -5.45
CA SER A 31 30.57 -38.29 -5.88
C SER A 31 29.80 -37.83 -4.66
N GLY A 32 30.27 -36.77 -4.02
CA GLY A 32 29.52 -36.03 -3.01
C GLY A 32 28.36 -35.29 -3.72
N SER A 33 27.18 -35.89 -3.72
CA SER A 33 25.95 -35.18 -4.08
C SER A 33 25.73 -34.10 -3.03
N VAL A 34 26.19 -32.88 -3.30
CA VAL A 34 25.77 -31.70 -2.56
C VAL A 34 24.29 -31.53 -2.91
N ARG A 35 23.41 -32.04 -2.04
CA ARG A 35 22.02 -31.62 -2.02
C ARG A 35 22.01 -30.15 -1.58
N LEU A 36 21.92 -29.25 -2.57
CA LEU A 36 21.44 -27.91 -2.33
C LEU A 36 20.04 -28.07 -1.72
N LEU A 37 19.93 -27.86 -0.42
CA LEU A 37 18.66 -27.62 0.24
C LEU A 37 18.18 -26.28 -0.33
N GLY A 38 17.50 -26.35 -1.48
CA GLY A 38 16.71 -25.26 -1.96
C GLY A 38 15.67 -24.97 -0.89
N SER A 39 15.77 -23.82 -0.26
CA SER A 39 14.66 -23.29 0.51
C SER A 39 13.52 -23.10 -0.48
N ASP A 40 12.55 -24.01 -0.45
CA ASP A 40 11.21 -23.78 -1.04
C ASP A 40 10.51 -22.70 -0.23
N ALA A 41 11.10 -21.51 -0.16
CA ALA A 41 10.36 -20.31 0.15
C ALA A 41 9.45 -20.10 -1.04
N ALA A 42 8.19 -20.56 -0.94
CA ALA A 42 7.16 -20.27 -1.93
C ALA A 42 7.21 -18.78 -2.20
N GLU A 43 7.47 -18.40 -3.46
CA GLU A 43 7.40 -17.00 -3.85
C GLU A 43 6.05 -16.44 -3.36
N PRO A 44 6.06 -15.29 -2.70
CA PRO A 44 4.80 -14.70 -2.24
C PRO A 44 3.90 -14.54 -3.46
N PRO A 45 2.61 -14.90 -3.36
CA PRO A 45 1.71 -14.88 -4.49
C PRO A 45 1.75 -13.50 -5.14
N VAL A 46 2.00 -13.47 -6.46
CA VAL A 46 1.97 -12.23 -7.25
C VAL A 46 0.58 -11.61 -7.09
N ARG A 47 0.49 -10.59 -6.25
CA ARG A 47 -0.77 -9.91 -5.97
C ARG A 47 -1.02 -8.91 -7.08
N ILE A 48 -2.02 -9.20 -7.89
CA ILE A 48 -2.43 -8.36 -9.02
C ILE A 48 -3.03 -7.05 -8.45
N PRO A 49 -2.61 -5.88 -8.95
CA PRO A 49 -3.20 -4.61 -8.55
C PRO A 49 -4.69 -4.57 -8.85
N SER A 50 -5.43 -3.74 -8.11
CA SER A 50 -6.80 -3.45 -8.50
C SER A 50 -6.84 -2.77 -9.86
N ASN A 51 -7.50 -3.40 -10.81
CA ASN A 51 -7.66 -2.89 -12.18
C ASN A 51 -9.02 -2.21 -12.34
N VAL A 52 -9.44 -1.40 -11.37
CA VAL A 52 -10.63 -0.56 -11.60
C VAL A 52 -10.28 0.43 -12.69
N ALA A 53 -10.80 0.16 -13.87
CA ALA A 53 -10.80 1.15 -14.94
C ALA A 53 -11.88 2.19 -14.63
N TRP A 54 -11.47 3.41 -14.34
CA TRP A 54 -12.39 4.53 -14.18
C TRP A 54 -12.90 4.98 -15.55
N THR A 55 -13.76 4.14 -16.15
CA THR A 55 -14.49 4.50 -17.37
C THR A 55 -15.68 5.38 -17.02
N ALA A 56 -16.22 6.08 -18.00
CA ALA A 56 -17.46 6.85 -17.83
C ALA A 56 -18.60 5.98 -17.27
N ALA A 57 -18.71 4.71 -17.72
CA ALA A 57 -19.71 3.77 -17.24
C ALA A 57 -19.50 3.41 -15.76
N THR A 58 -18.26 3.08 -15.36
CA THR A 58 -17.94 2.74 -13.95
C THR A 58 -18.21 3.92 -13.02
N ILE A 59 -17.82 5.14 -13.45
CA ILE A 59 -18.05 6.36 -12.68
C ILE A 59 -19.55 6.65 -12.57
N ALA A 60 -20.29 6.51 -13.68
CA ALA A 60 -21.74 6.71 -13.67
C ALA A 60 -22.44 5.73 -12.71
N GLN A 61 -22.06 4.44 -12.74
CA GLN A 61 -22.59 3.43 -11.85
C GLN A 61 -22.28 3.73 -10.37
N ALA A 62 -21.04 3.99 -10.03
CA ALA A 62 -20.64 4.34 -8.66
C ALA A 62 -21.28 5.64 -8.17
N SER A 63 -21.66 6.51 -9.10
CA SER A 63 -22.32 7.80 -8.84
C SER A 63 -23.84 7.76 -8.87
N SER A 64 -24.45 6.64 -9.25
CA SER A 64 -25.92 6.49 -9.37
C SER A 64 -26.64 6.30 -8.03
N GLY A 65 -25.89 6.29 -6.92
CA GLY A 65 -26.42 5.95 -5.60
C GLY A 65 -27.44 6.97 -5.07
N ASN A 66 -28.45 6.43 -4.41
CA ASN A 66 -29.46 7.21 -3.67
C ASN A 66 -29.11 7.22 -2.18
N PRO A 67 -28.72 8.36 -1.58
CA PRO A 67 -28.29 8.40 -0.17
C PRO A 67 -29.39 8.06 0.84
N LEU A 68 -30.67 8.28 0.50
CA LEU A 68 -31.78 7.90 1.39
C LEU A 68 -31.96 6.37 1.46
N ARG A 69 -31.77 5.66 0.35
CA ARG A 69 -31.70 4.19 0.38
C ARG A 69 -30.44 3.73 1.07
N GLY A 70 -29.32 4.42 0.83
CA GLY A 70 -28.04 4.17 1.48
C GLY A 70 -28.11 4.25 3.01
N LEU A 71 -28.85 5.21 3.56
CA LEU A 71 -29.12 5.35 5.00
C LEU A 71 -29.74 4.04 5.58
N ILE A 72 -30.69 3.43 4.87
CA ILE A 72 -31.32 2.19 5.33
C ILE A 72 -30.31 1.03 5.35
N ILE A 73 -29.50 0.95 4.31
CA ILE A 73 -28.45 -0.07 4.19
C ILE A 73 -27.35 0.13 5.24
N ALA A 74 -26.94 1.39 5.48
CA ALA A 74 -25.87 1.78 6.39
C ALA A 74 -26.12 1.35 7.84
N ARG A 75 -27.38 1.17 8.27
CA ARG A 75 -27.71 0.64 9.61
C ARG A 75 -27.06 -0.70 9.93
N ARG A 76 -26.75 -1.50 8.91
CA ARG A 76 -25.99 -2.75 9.10
C ARG A 76 -24.50 -2.50 9.30
N CYS A 77 -24.00 -1.40 8.74
CA CYS A 77 -22.60 -0.99 8.82
C CYS A 77 -22.29 -0.32 10.17
N ASP A 78 -23.29 0.36 10.76
CA ASP A 78 -23.16 1.13 12.01
C ASP A 78 -22.63 0.31 13.18
N ARG A 79 -22.89 -1.00 13.18
CA ARG A 79 -22.44 -1.91 14.25
C ARG A 79 -20.90 -1.92 14.41
N CYS A 80 -20.17 -1.66 13.34
CA CYS A 80 -18.71 -1.70 13.33
C CYS A 80 -18.14 -0.32 12.99
N HIS A 81 -18.71 0.34 11.98
CA HIS A 81 -18.22 1.64 11.49
C HIS A 81 -18.81 2.85 12.23
N GLY A 82 -19.64 2.60 13.23
CA GLY A 82 -20.29 3.63 14.01
C GLY A 82 -21.41 4.36 13.26
N ARG A 83 -22.23 5.08 14.02
CA ARG A 83 -23.29 5.89 13.46
C ARG A 83 -22.71 6.93 12.52
N GLU A 84 -23.37 7.13 11.39
CA GLU A 84 -22.91 8.09 10.37
C GLU A 84 -21.50 7.81 9.82
N GLY A 85 -20.93 6.63 10.17
CA GLY A 85 -19.60 6.23 9.71
C GLY A 85 -18.46 6.71 10.60
N PHE A 86 -18.71 7.10 11.85
CA PHE A 86 -17.68 7.42 12.84
C PHE A 86 -17.47 6.23 13.78
N SER A 87 -16.41 5.47 13.54
CA SER A 87 -16.12 4.26 14.30
C SER A 87 -15.61 4.61 15.71
N SER A 88 -16.10 3.86 16.69
CA SER A 88 -15.56 3.85 18.06
C SER A 88 -14.38 2.89 18.24
N SER A 89 -14.02 2.14 17.21
CA SER A 89 -12.93 1.16 17.24
C SER A 89 -11.71 1.65 16.45
N PRO A 90 -10.52 1.66 17.04
CA PRO A 90 -9.31 2.10 16.37
C PRO A 90 -8.94 1.24 15.14
N ALA A 91 -9.36 -0.01 15.11
CA ALA A 91 -9.06 -0.95 14.02
C ALA A 91 -10.08 -0.89 12.87
N VAL A 92 -11.21 -0.20 13.06
CA VAL A 92 -12.29 -0.11 12.07
C VAL A 92 -12.29 1.29 11.46
N PRO A 93 -12.30 1.43 10.13
CA PRO A 93 -12.20 2.74 9.51
C PRO A 93 -13.46 3.57 9.67
N ASN A 94 -13.27 4.88 9.74
CA ASN A 94 -14.32 5.83 9.50
C ASN A 94 -14.73 5.80 8.03
N LEU A 95 -16.03 5.90 7.77
CA LEU A 95 -16.61 5.95 6.42
C LEU A 95 -17.20 7.33 6.12
N ALA A 96 -17.41 8.16 7.13
CA ALA A 96 -17.95 9.50 7.00
C ALA A 96 -17.13 10.36 6.05
N ALA A 97 -17.79 11.16 5.23
CA ALA A 97 -17.20 12.03 4.20
C ALA A 97 -16.27 11.31 3.19
N MET A 98 -16.22 9.98 3.20
CA MET A 98 -15.40 9.24 2.26
C MET A 98 -15.98 9.38 0.84
N ASP A 99 -15.09 9.68 -0.13
CA ASP A 99 -15.51 9.79 -1.53
C ASP A 99 -16.25 8.52 -1.99
N ARG A 100 -17.38 8.70 -2.69
CA ARG A 100 -18.25 7.60 -3.12
C ARG A 100 -17.55 6.59 -4.03
N LEU A 101 -16.62 7.04 -4.89
CA LEU A 101 -15.86 6.15 -5.77
C LEU A 101 -14.90 5.28 -4.95
N VAL A 102 -14.36 5.83 -3.85
CA VAL A 102 -13.50 5.08 -2.93
C VAL A 102 -14.31 4.01 -2.20
N VAL A 103 -15.45 4.37 -1.61
CA VAL A 103 -16.32 3.39 -0.89
C VAL A 103 -16.77 2.29 -1.85
N TRP A 104 -17.27 2.67 -3.02
CA TRP A 104 -17.70 1.74 -4.06
C TRP A 104 -16.57 0.78 -4.45
N LYS A 105 -15.39 1.33 -4.75
CA LYS A 105 -14.21 0.52 -5.11
C LYS A 105 -13.81 -0.46 -4.00
N GLN A 106 -13.77 -0.01 -2.74
CA GLN A 106 -13.38 -0.90 -1.65
C GLN A 106 -14.36 -2.07 -1.48
N LEU A 107 -15.67 -1.81 -1.59
CA LEU A 107 -16.68 -2.86 -1.53
C LEU A 107 -16.57 -3.83 -2.72
N ASP A 108 -16.32 -3.31 -3.92
CA ASP A 108 -16.07 -4.15 -5.10
C ASP A 108 -14.80 -4.98 -4.95
N ASP A 109 -13.71 -4.40 -4.46
CA ASP A 109 -12.44 -5.11 -4.21
C ASP A 109 -12.59 -6.22 -3.15
N PHE A 110 -13.40 -6.02 -2.11
CA PHE A 110 -13.73 -7.09 -1.15
C PHE A 110 -14.55 -8.19 -1.82
N ARG A 111 -15.56 -7.83 -2.62
CA ARG A 111 -16.40 -8.78 -3.37
C ARG A 111 -15.57 -9.62 -4.33
N ALA A 112 -14.67 -8.97 -5.05
CA ALA A 112 -13.79 -9.62 -6.04
C ALA A 112 -12.58 -10.34 -5.41
N GLY A 113 -12.41 -10.31 -4.08
CA GLY A 113 -11.26 -10.91 -3.41
C GLY A 113 -9.93 -10.17 -3.62
N LYS A 114 -9.94 -8.99 -4.26
CA LYS A 114 -8.76 -8.15 -4.48
C LYS A 114 -8.27 -7.48 -3.19
N ARG A 115 -9.18 -7.28 -2.24
CA ARG A 115 -8.88 -6.90 -0.87
C ARG A 115 -9.38 -7.97 0.07
N SER A 116 -8.49 -8.55 0.86
CA SER A 116 -8.85 -9.63 1.80
C SER A 116 -9.36 -9.06 3.12
N SER A 117 -10.50 -9.52 3.57
CA SER A 117 -11.03 -9.32 4.92
C SER A 117 -12.08 -10.39 5.22
N PRO A 118 -11.89 -11.21 6.27
CA PRO A 118 -12.87 -12.24 6.62
C PRO A 118 -14.21 -11.66 7.08
N VAL A 119 -14.21 -10.38 7.51
CA VAL A 119 -15.42 -9.66 7.92
C VAL A 119 -16.10 -8.97 6.74
N MET A 120 -15.33 -8.20 5.96
CA MET A 120 -15.93 -7.36 4.92
C MET A 120 -16.30 -8.11 3.65
N GLN A 121 -15.65 -9.22 3.33
CA GLN A 121 -15.94 -9.97 2.13
C GLN A 121 -17.38 -10.56 2.11
N PRO A 122 -17.87 -11.24 3.16
CA PRO A 122 -19.27 -11.68 3.19
C PRO A 122 -20.26 -10.51 3.17
N ILE A 123 -19.94 -9.38 3.80
CA ILE A 123 -20.79 -8.19 3.78
C ILE A 123 -20.87 -7.62 2.35
N ALA A 124 -19.73 -7.44 1.69
CA ALA A 124 -19.68 -6.94 0.32
C ALA A 124 -20.43 -7.88 -0.67
N ASN A 125 -20.31 -9.19 -0.47
CA ASN A 125 -21.04 -10.18 -1.28
C ASN A 125 -22.55 -10.13 -1.09
N SER A 126 -23.03 -9.64 0.06
CA SER A 126 -24.47 -9.49 0.34
C SER A 126 -25.12 -8.24 -0.24
N LEU A 127 -24.32 -7.32 -0.81
CA LEU A 127 -24.80 -6.08 -1.41
C LEU A 127 -24.93 -6.24 -2.93
N SER A 128 -26.03 -5.77 -3.49
CA SER A 128 -26.12 -5.56 -4.93
C SER A 128 -25.21 -4.41 -5.38
N GLU A 129 -25.01 -4.28 -6.68
CA GLU A 129 -24.25 -3.13 -7.23
C GLU A 129 -24.93 -1.80 -6.89
N GLN A 130 -26.28 -1.78 -6.92
CA GLN A 130 -27.03 -0.58 -6.56
C GLN A 130 -26.95 -0.28 -5.06
N ASP A 131 -27.02 -1.31 -4.18
CA ASP A 131 -26.82 -1.11 -2.74
C ASP A 131 -25.42 -0.55 -2.44
N THR A 132 -24.43 -1.03 -3.18
CA THR A 132 -23.05 -0.54 -3.07
C THR A 132 -22.95 0.95 -3.46
N ALA A 133 -23.62 1.36 -4.54
CA ALA A 133 -23.66 2.76 -4.92
C ALA A 133 -24.46 3.62 -3.92
N ASP A 134 -25.57 3.10 -3.42
CA ASP A 134 -26.43 3.81 -2.47
C ASP A 134 -25.72 4.08 -1.12
N VAL A 135 -25.06 3.05 -0.56
CA VAL A 135 -24.32 3.22 0.70
C VAL A 135 -23.10 4.11 0.53
N ALA A 136 -22.44 4.08 -0.63
CA ALA A 136 -21.34 4.98 -0.96
C ALA A 136 -21.82 6.43 -1.05
N ALA A 137 -22.98 6.69 -1.67
CA ALA A 137 -23.59 8.01 -1.73
C ALA A 137 -23.98 8.52 -0.33
N TYR A 138 -24.47 7.66 0.55
CA TYR A 138 -24.80 8.02 1.92
C TYR A 138 -23.57 8.51 2.69
N TYR A 139 -22.50 7.72 2.77
CA TYR A 139 -21.32 8.10 3.53
C TYR A 139 -20.61 9.33 2.97
N TRP A 140 -20.65 9.55 1.67
CA TRP A 140 -20.09 10.75 1.06
C TRP A 140 -20.79 12.05 1.49
N MET A 141 -22.06 11.97 1.91
CA MET A 141 -22.83 13.12 2.41
C MET A 141 -22.64 13.39 3.91
N MET A 142 -22.00 12.48 4.63
CA MET A 142 -21.76 12.64 6.07
C MET A 142 -20.73 13.77 6.32
N PRO A 143 -20.74 14.38 7.52
CA PRO A 143 -19.76 15.40 7.87
C PRO A 143 -18.35 14.82 7.91
N ILE A 144 -17.33 15.67 7.75
CA ILE A 144 -15.92 15.25 7.77
C ILE A 144 -15.41 14.91 9.18
N ALA A 145 -16.04 15.47 10.21
CA ALA A 145 -15.72 15.22 11.59
C ALA A 145 -17.01 14.89 12.38
N PRO A 146 -16.92 14.09 13.42
CA PRO A 146 -18.06 13.82 14.30
C PRO A 146 -18.53 15.10 14.99
N ASP A 147 -19.78 15.11 15.42
CA ASP A 147 -20.26 16.14 16.34
C ASP A 147 -19.33 16.18 17.57
N PRO A 148 -18.80 17.33 17.97
CA PRO A 148 -17.95 17.44 19.17
C PRO A 148 -18.60 16.92 20.45
N MET A 149 -19.93 16.82 20.47
CA MET A 149 -20.70 16.25 21.58
C MET A 149 -20.93 14.73 21.46
N ASP A 150 -20.48 14.10 20.37
CA ASP A 150 -20.59 12.65 20.18
C ASP A 150 -19.38 11.93 20.81
N ASP A 151 -19.55 11.46 22.02
CA ASP A 151 -18.53 10.71 22.79
C ASP A 151 -18.29 9.28 22.29
N ARG A 152 -19.04 8.84 21.28
CA ARG A 152 -18.93 7.48 20.72
C ARG A 152 -17.85 7.36 19.66
N ALA A 153 -17.42 8.46 19.05
CA ALA A 153 -16.32 8.44 18.11
C ALA A 153 -15.00 8.10 18.82
N PHE A 154 -14.14 7.33 18.13
CA PHE A 154 -12.82 7.00 18.68
C PHE A 154 -11.99 8.28 18.84
N PRO A 155 -11.56 8.63 20.07
CA PRO A 155 -10.75 9.82 20.27
C PRO A 155 -9.39 9.65 19.61
N GLN A 156 -9.02 10.60 18.75
CA GLN A 156 -7.71 10.59 18.11
C GLN A 156 -6.67 11.20 19.06
N PRO A 157 -5.60 10.47 19.42
CA PRO A 157 -4.52 11.05 20.20
C PRO A 157 -3.82 12.16 19.41
N LEU A 158 -3.31 13.16 20.11
CA LEU A 158 -2.41 14.13 19.49
C LEU A 158 -1.12 13.42 19.07
N PRO A 159 -0.54 13.76 17.91
CA PRO A 159 0.71 13.18 17.47
C PRO A 159 1.87 13.56 18.39
N ASP A 160 2.88 12.71 18.46
CA ASP A 160 4.15 13.07 19.08
C ASP A 160 4.73 14.30 18.34
N PRO A 161 5.15 15.36 19.03
CA PRO A 161 5.76 16.54 18.39
C PRO A 161 6.95 16.22 17.48
N LYS A 162 7.68 15.15 17.73
CA LYS A 162 8.77 14.67 16.84
C LYS A 162 8.23 14.15 15.53
N HIS A 163 7.08 13.50 15.55
CA HIS A 163 6.42 12.97 14.35
C HIS A 163 5.79 14.08 13.50
N GLU A 164 5.35 15.16 14.12
CA GLU A 164 4.64 16.24 13.42
C GLU A 164 5.50 16.85 12.28
N ALA A 165 6.75 17.19 12.57
CA ALA A 165 7.66 17.77 11.56
C ALA A 165 7.92 16.81 10.39
N VAL A 166 8.10 15.51 10.68
CA VAL A 166 8.29 14.46 9.67
C VAL A 166 7.04 14.33 8.81
N ALA A 167 5.87 14.26 9.44
CA ALA A 167 4.60 14.13 8.75
C ALA A 167 4.30 15.34 7.86
N VAL A 168 4.44 16.56 8.38
CA VAL A 168 4.20 17.80 7.63
C VAL A 168 5.06 17.85 6.38
N ARG A 169 6.36 17.53 6.48
CA ARG A 169 7.27 17.48 5.33
C ARG A 169 6.77 16.49 4.27
N LEU A 170 6.46 15.25 4.65
CA LEU A 170 6.01 14.22 3.71
C LEU A 170 4.64 14.54 3.10
N ILE A 171 3.73 15.11 3.90
CA ILE A 171 2.39 15.48 3.44
C ILE A 171 2.47 16.60 2.41
N THR A 172 3.28 17.64 2.66
CA THR A 172 3.26 18.87 1.86
C THR A 172 4.30 18.90 0.75
N ALA A 173 5.48 18.33 0.96
CA ALA A 173 6.61 18.38 0.03
C ALA A 173 7.02 16.99 -0.51
N GLY A 174 6.72 15.91 0.23
CA GLY A 174 7.23 14.59 -0.10
C GLY A 174 8.75 14.46 0.12
N ASP A 175 9.37 13.54 -0.62
CA ASP A 175 10.82 13.36 -0.64
C ASP A 175 11.27 13.00 -2.07
N GLY A 176 11.65 14.02 -2.84
CA GLY A 176 12.06 13.85 -4.23
C GLY A 176 13.29 12.96 -4.42
N SER A 177 14.18 12.88 -3.43
CA SER A 177 15.38 12.03 -3.50
C SER A 177 15.04 10.53 -3.50
N ARG A 178 13.91 10.17 -2.89
CA ARG A 178 13.36 8.80 -2.87
C ARG A 178 12.20 8.61 -3.84
N GLY A 179 11.85 9.63 -4.65
CA GLY A 179 10.69 9.57 -5.53
C GLY A 179 9.34 9.53 -4.79
N LEU A 180 9.28 10.01 -3.56
CA LEU A 180 8.05 10.11 -2.79
C LEU A 180 7.34 11.44 -3.10
N PRO A 181 6.16 11.42 -3.74
CA PRO A 181 5.38 12.64 -3.97
C PRO A 181 4.78 13.15 -2.66
N PRO A 182 4.37 14.43 -2.58
CA PRO A 182 3.57 14.92 -1.48
C PRO A 182 2.30 14.08 -1.28
N CYS A 183 2.06 13.58 -0.08
CA CYS A 183 0.89 12.72 0.18
C CYS A 183 -0.42 13.45 -0.11
N GLN A 184 -0.48 14.75 0.21
CA GLN A 184 -1.66 15.59 -0.06
C GLN A 184 -1.99 15.74 -1.55
N ALA A 185 -1.05 15.51 -2.46
CA ALA A 185 -1.31 15.57 -3.90
C ALA A 185 -2.36 14.55 -4.37
N CYS A 186 -2.51 13.45 -3.62
CA CYS A 186 -3.54 12.43 -3.88
C CYS A 186 -4.56 12.38 -2.74
N HIS A 187 -4.11 12.47 -1.49
CA HIS A 187 -4.87 12.25 -0.26
C HIS A 187 -5.27 13.55 0.44
N GLY A 188 -5.44 14.63 -0.30
CA GLY A 188 -5.94 15.89 0.25
C GLY A 188 -7.33 15.75 0.90
N PRO A 189 -7.87 16.83 1.49
CA PRO A 189 -9.09 16.79 2.33
C PRO A 189 -10.30 16.12 1.70
N ILE A 190 -10.35 16.07 0.36
CA ILE A 190 -11.46 15.49 -0.41
C ILE A 190 -11.02 14.34 -1.33
N GLY A 191 -9.75 13.89 -1.24
CA GLY A 191 -9.20 12.95 -2.22
C GLY A 191 -9.08 13.59 -3.60
N LEU A 192 -7.92 14.13 -3.94
CA LEU A 192 -7.74 14.91 -5.19
C LEU A 192 -7.62 14.03 -6.43
N VAL A 193 -7.28 12.76 -6.26
CA VAL A 193 -7.12 11.79 -7.35
C VAL A 193 -8.21 10.75 -7.26
N THR A 194 -8.89 10.50 -8.36
CA THR A 194 -9.96 9.50 -8.44
C THR A 194 -9.53 8.16 -7.85
N GLY A 195 -10.26 7.69 -6.84
CA GLY A 195 -9.99 6.44 -6.12
C GLY A 195 -8.96 6.54 -5.00
N ALA A 196 -8.38 7.73 -4.74
CA ALA A 196 -7.58 7.97 -3.55
C ALA A 196 -8.49 8.46 -2.41
N PRO A 197 -8.47 7.82 -1.23
CA PRO A 197 -9.27 8.26 -0.09
C PRO A 197 -8.75 9.58 0.50
N SER A 198 -9.65 10.42 1.03
CA SER A 198 -9.24 11.36 2.07
C SER A 198 -8.74 10.58 3.28
N LEU A 199 -7.63 11.01 3.88
CA LEU A 199 -7.07 10.39 5.08
C LEU A 199 -7.35 11.21 6.33
N THR A 200 -7.79 12.45 6.19
CA THR A 200 -8.08 13.37 7.29
C THR A 200 -9.17 12.79 8.20
N THR A 201 -8.93 12.82 9.50
CA THR A 201 -9.82 12.28 10.54
C THR A 201 -10.07 10.77 10.48
N GLN A 202 -9.26 10.03 9.75
CA GLN A 202 -9.30 8.57 9.77
C GLN A 202 -8.58 8.05 11.01
N ASN A 203 -9.03 6.94 11.59
CA ASN A 203 -8.42 6.36 12.77
C ASN A 203 -6.93 6.06 12.56
N ALA A 204 -6.05 6.68 13.36
CA ALA A 204 -4.60 6.55 13.23
C ALA A 204 -4.11 5.10 13.29
N PRO A 205 -4.57 4.23 14.21
CA PRO A 205 -4.18 2.82 14.21
C PRO A 205 -4.63 2.07 12.95
N TYR A 206 -5.80 2.40 12.40
CA TYR A 206 -6.24 1.83 11.13
C TYR A 206 -5.35 2.29 9.97
N LEU A 207 -4.99 3.58 9.92
CA LEU A 207 -4.07 4.10 8.88
C LEU A 207 -2.72 3.40 8.93
N LEU A 208 -2.14 3.24 10.13
CA LEU A 208 -0.87 2.56 10.32
C LEU A 208 -0.93 1.12 9.78
N GLU A 209 -1.94 0.36 10.20
CA GLU A 209 -2.14 -1.01 9.72
C GLU A 209 -2.27 -1.08 8.20
N GLN A 210 -2.98 -0.12 7.58
CA GLN A 210 -3.17 -0.13 6.13
C GLN A 210 -1.90 0.24 5.37
N ILE A 211 -1.11 1.18 5.84
CA ILE A 211 0.14 1.56 5.20
C ILE A 211 1.19 0.44 5.33
N GLU A 212 1.25 -0.23 6.48
CA GLU A 212 2.08 -1.42 6.69
C GLU A 212 1.63 -2.61 5.83
N ALA A 213 0.32 -2.78 5.69
CA ALA A 213 -0.23 -3.80 4.81
C ALA A 213 0.14 -3.57 3.34
N PHE A 214 0.19 -2.32 2.88
CA PHE A 214 0.73 -1.99 1.57
C PHE A 214 2.24 -2.20 1.47
N ALA A 215 3.00 -1.76 2.47
CA ALA A 215 4.46 -1.91 2.50
C ALA A 215 4.88 -3.38 2.44
N SER A 216 4.18 -4.26 3.14
CA SER A 216 4.43 -5.71 3.17
C SER A 216 3.77 -6.48 2.02
N GLY A 217 2.97 -5.83 1.17
CA GLY A 217 2.20 -6.49 0.12
C GLY A 217 1.00 -7.32 0.61
N ARG A 218 0.69 -7.34 1.91
CA ARG A 218 -0.53 -7.99 2.45
C ARG A 218 -1.79 -7.36 1.88
N ARG A 219 -1.76 -6.04 1.61
CA ARG A 219 -2.76 -5.31 0.86
C ARG A 219 -2.21 -4.94 -0.52
N ALA A 220 -2.95 -5.32 -1.58
CA ALA A 220 -2.48 -5.18 -2.95
C ALA A 220 -3.54 -4.62 -3.91
N ASN A 221 -4.62 -4.05 -3.37
CA ASN A 221 -5.73 -3.51 -4.16
C ASN A 221 -5.55 -2.03 -4.57
N ASP A 222 -4.32 -1.55 -4.53
CA ASP A 222 -3.95 -0.23 -5.02
C ASP A 222 -3.94 -0.19 -6.56
N ILE A 223 -4.29 0.97 -7.10
CA ILE A 223 -4.28 1.20 -8.55
C ILE A 223 -2.82 1.41 -9.00
N ASN A 224 -2.39 0.64 -9.99
CA ASN A 224 -1.06 0.74 -10.61
C ASN A 224 0.11 0.61 -9.61
N LEU A 225 -0.02 -0.23 -8.59
CA LEU A 225 1.02 -0.46 -7.57
C LEU A 225 1.41 0.78 -6.75
N ARG A 226 0.67 1.88 -6.87
CA ARG A 226 1.07 3.19 -6.36
C ARG A 226 1.32 3.20 -4.86
N MET A 227 0.36 2.71 -4.07
CA MET A 227 0.52 2.72 -2.61
C MET A 227 1.56 1.72 -2.12
N ARG A 228 1.68 0.55 -2.74
CA ARG A 228 2.74 -0.41 -2.41
C ARG A 228 4.13 0.16 -2.66
N SER A 229 4.33 0.83 -3.80
CA SER A 229 5.61 1.45 -4.15
C SER A 229 5.99 2.59 -3.19
N ILE A 230 5.02 3.40 -2.76
CA ILE A 230 5.23 4.47 -1.80
C ILE A 230 5.48 3.91 -0.41
N ALA A 231 4.59 3.04 0.08
CA ALA A 231 4.63 2.52 1.44
C ALA A 231 5.89 1.69 1.73
N ALA A 232 6.41 0.97 0.73
CA ALA A 232 7.65 0.21 0.85
C ALA A 232 8.90 1.09 1.08
N GLN A 233 8.85 2.36 0.68
CA GLN A 233 9.97 3.30 0.84
C GLN A 233 9.91 4.09 2.15
N LEU A 234 8.76 4.08 2.84
CA LEU A 234 8.61 4.77 4.12
C LEU A 234 9.25 3.96 5.25
N THR A 235 9.97 4.66 6.13
CA THR A 235 10.45 4.06 7.38
C THR A 235 9.27 3.78 8.33
N GLU A 236 9.51 2.99 9.36
CA GLU A 236 8.50 2.72 10.40
C GLU A 236 8.05 4.01 11.09
N GLU A 237 9.02 4.87 11.46
CA GLU A 237 8.77 6.18 12.06
C GLU A 237 7.93 7.08 11.15
N GLU A 238 8.21 7.10 9.84
CA GLU A 238 7.45 7.89 8.87
C GLU A 238 6.01 7.38 8.72
N ARG A 239 5.80 6.06 8.75
CA ARG A 239 4.45 5.47 8.71
C ARG A 239 3.65 5.83 9.95
N GLN A 240 4.28 5.77 11.13
CA GLN A 240 3.68 6.17 12.39
C GLN A 240 3.31 7.66 12.37
N ALA A 241 4.27 8.53 12.01
CA ALA A 241 4.09 9.97 11.95
C ALA A 241 2.93 10.40 11.02
N LEU A 242 2.88 9.81 9.83
CA LEU A 242 1.79 10.07 8.87
C LEU A 242 0.43 9.64 9.41
N SER A 243 0.37 8.47 10.04
CA SER A 243 -0.88 7.94 10.58
C SER A 243 -1.42 8.80 11.72
N GLU A 244 -0.56 9.24 12.62
CA GLU A 244 -0.94 10.14 13.74
C GLU A 244 -1.40 11.51 13.23
N SER A 245 -0.65 12.12 12.32
CA SER A 245 -0.96 13.45 11.79
C SER A 245 -2.30 13.49 11.03
N TYR A 246 -2.55 12.50 10.17
CA TYR A 246 -3.84 12.39 9.49
C TYR A 246 -4.99 12.07 10.45
N GLY A 247 -4.75 11.20 11.43
CA GLY A 247 -5.75 10.84 12.45
C GLY A 247 -6.17 12.02 13.29
N ALA A 248 -5.22 12.85 13.72
CA ALA A 248 -5.48 14.06 14.48
C ALA A 248 -6.11 15.21 13.65
N GLY A 249 -6.26 15.02 12.34
CA GLY A 249 -6.78 16.08 11.46
C GLY A 249 -5.82 17.26 11.24
N LEU A 250 -4.55 17.10 11.59
CA LEU A 250 -3.53 18.15 11.50
C LEU A 250 -2.89 18.24 10.11
N ALA A 251 -3.23 17.33 9.20
CA ALA A 251 -2.80 17.47 7.81
C ALA A 251 -3.28 18.82 7.27
N PRO A 252 -2.38 19.63 6.65
CA PRO A 252 -2.74 20.94 6.14
C PRO A 252 -3.97 20.83 5.24
N SER A 253 -5.07 21.48 5.64
CA SER A 253 -6.26 21.56 4.81
C SER A 253 -5.99 22.54 3.68
N ALA A 254 -5.95 22.10 2.43
CA ALA A 254 -6.36 22.98 1.35
C ALA A 254 -7.79 23.41 1.70
N GLY A 255 -8.05 24.74 1.71
CA GLY A 255 -9.32 25.30 2.21
C GLY A 255 -10.57 24.57 1.71
N PRO A 256 -11.75 24.87 2.28
CA PRO A 256 -12.96 24.11 2.00
C PRO A 256 -13.20 24.05 0.50
N PRO A 257 -13.59 22.89 -0.05
CA PRO A 257 -13.95 22.81 -1.45
C PRO A 257 -15.13 23.78 -1.68
N THR A 258 -14.98 24.67 -2.65
CA THR A 258 -16.13 25.36 -3.23
C THR A 258 -17.01 24.30 -3.87
N ARG A 259 -18.12 23.99 -3.25
CA ARG A 259 -19.17 23.09 -3.77
C ARG A 259 -19.91 23.74 -4.92
#